data_196bf161280833e8be43af167b6b16a7
#
_entry.id   196bf161280833e8be43af167b6b16a7
#
_cell.length_a   1.000
_cell.length_b   1.000
_cell.length_c   1.000
_cell.angle_alpha   90.00
_cell.angle_beta   90.00
_cell.angle_gamma   90.00
#
_symmetry.space_group_name_H-M   'P 1'
#
loop_
_entity.id
_entity.type
_entity.pdbx_description
1 polymer ?
#
loop_
_entity_poly.entity_id
_entity_poly.type
_entity_poly.pdbx_seq_one_letter_code
_entity_poly.pdbx_strand_id
1 'polypeptide(L)'
;MDNHLPFTISSENMAGNFNLFFISHEPLYTREELLAINDTIQHSNTTTTEPENLGASQSNKKSKVSLILWLEIKKHLKKFEEFIYDANDEFFHYDIFEISDFNYININEYDEKNNSYDWHVDCNVYGSKEDLKLTCLLNISTEPYDGGRLHLSGLVEKEQERIFKDFNIPGHALLFTSYRQHKVEPVTNGKRKTLSYWVRGPAWK
;
A
#
# COMPACT_ATOMS: atom_id res chain seq x y z
N MET A 1 -10.62 25.40 18.81
CA MET A 1 -11.12 24.58 17.69
C MET A 1 -10.21 23.37 17.66
N ASP A 2 -10.67 22.28 18.27
CA ASP A 2 -9.87 21.06 18.35
C ASP A 2 -9.84 20.39 16.98
N ASN A 3 -8.67 20.46 16.33
CA ASN A 3 -8.40 19.69 15.13
C ASN A 3 -8.22 18.22 15.53
N HIS A 4 -9.33 17.51 15.68
CA HIS A 4 -9.28 16.06 15.70
C HIS A 4 -9.01 15.57 14.28
N LEU A 5 -7.77 15.14 14.05
CA LEU A 5 -7.44 14.33 12.86
C LEU A 5 -8.30 13.05 12.88
N PRO A 6 -8.81 12.60 11.72
CA PRO A 6 -9.70 11.44 11.66
C PRO A 6 -8.99 10.09 11.90
N PHE A 7 -7.81 10.08 12.53
CA PHE A 7 -7.03 8.88 12.80
C PHE A 7 -6.63 8.81 14.26
N THR A 8 -6.92 7.68 14.89
CA THR A 8 -6.41 7.38 16.23
C THR A 8 -5.17 6.51 16.10
N ILE A 9 -4.08 6.96 16.73
CA ILE A 9 -2.83 6.23 16.80
C ILE A 9 -3.02 5.08 17.80
N SER A 10 -2.86 3.83 17.38
CA SER A 10 -2.55 2.77 18.33
C SER A 10 -1.05 2.83 18.64
N SER A 11 -0.65 3.72 19.53
CA SER A 11 0.66 3.69 20.14
C SER A 11 0.71 2.54 21.13
N GLU A 12 0.96 1.32 20.68
CA GLU A 12 1.54 0.33 21.56
C GLU A 12 2.97 0.80 21.82
N ASN A 13 3.24 1.19 23.07
CA ASN A 13 4.52 1.61 23.59
C ASN A 13 5.61 0.59 23.22
N MET A 14 6.36 0.87 22.16
CA MET A 14 7.65 0.25 21.93
C MET A 14 8.73 1.28 22.27
N ALA A 15 9.51 0.98 23.28
CA ALA A 15 10.72 1.72 23.62
C ALA A 15 11.73 1.59 22.46
N GLY A 16 11.76 2.60 21.61
CA GLY A 16 12.61 2.68 20.43
C GLY A 16 11.81 3.26 19.26
N ASN A 17 11.99 4.54 18.98
CA ASN A 17 11.24 5.37 18.03
C ASN A 17 11.42 4.96 16.56
N PHE A 18 10.84 3.83 16.13
CA PHE A 18 10.68 3.54 14.72
C PHE A 18 9.25 3.09 14.46
N ASN A 19 8.35 4.04 14.22
CA ASN A 19 7.05 3.74 13.64
C ASN A 19 7.26 3.25 12.21
N LEU A 20 7.19 1.94 12.01
CA LEU A 20 7.49 1.32 10.74
C LEU A 20 6.26 1.08 9.89
N PHE A 21 5.09 1.40 10.40
CA PHE A 21 3.83 1.33 9.67
C PHE A 21 2.79 2.28 10.29
N PHE A 22 1.83 2.66 9.48
CA PHE A 22 0.66 3.42 9.86
C PHE A 22 -0.56 2.90 9.11
N ILE A 23 -1.66 2.61 9.82
CA ILE A 23 -2.93 2.16 9.24
C ILE A 23 -4.03 3.16 9.57
N SER A 24 -4.93 3.42 8.61
CA SER A 24 -6.11 4.24 8.88
C SER A 24 -7.00 3.54 9.92
N HIS A 25 -7.44 4.30 10.92
CA HIS A 25 -8.30 3.77 12.00
C HIS A 25 -9.67 3.33 11.45
N GLU A 26 -10.23 4.16 10.58
CA GLU A 26 -11.47 3.91 9.87
C GLU A 26 -11.20 3.82 8.36
N PRO A 27 -12.10 3.20 7.57
CA PRO A 27 -11.98 3.25 6.13
C PRO A 27 -11.96 4.69 5.62
N LEU A 28 -10.96 5.05 4.82
CA LEU A 28 -10.89 6.37 4.17
C LEU A 28 -11.99 6.56 3.13
N TYR A 29 -12.49 5.46 2.57
CA TYR A 29 -13.44 5.45 1.47
C TYR A 29 -14.66 4.61 1.78
N THR A 30 -15.83 5.16 1.45
CA THR A 30 -17.09 4.43 1.47
C THR A 30 -17.17 3.44 0.31
N ARG A 31 -18.14 2.53 0.35
CA ARG A 31 -18.38 1.57 -0.74
C ARG A 31 -18.66 2.27 -2.07
N GLU A 32 -19.42 3.36 -2.06
CA GLU A 32 -19.77 4.16 -3.23
C GLU A 32 -18.54 4.80 -3.86
N GLU A 33 -17.65 5.35 -3.03
CA GLU A 33 -16.39 5.92 -3.49
C GLU A 33 -15.46 4.85 -4.09
N LEU A 34 -15.40 3.67 -3.47
CA LEU A 34 -14.63 2.54 -4.01
C LEU A 34 -15.18 2.04 -5.35
N LEU A 35 -16.50 2.04 -5.53
CA LEU A 35 -17.12 1.72 -6.83
C LEU A 35 -16.72 2.75 -7.88
N ALA A 36 -16.72 4.05 -7.55
CA ALA A 36 -16.31 5.11 -8.47
C ALA A 36 -14.81 5.02 -8.85
N ILE A 37 -13.94 4.65 -7.89
CA ILE A 37 -12.52 4.35 -8.15
C ILE A 37 -12.40 3.18 -9.14
N ASN A 38 -13.11 2.08 -8.90
CA ASN A 38 -13.05 0.89 -9.75
C ASN A 38 -13.63 1.15 -11.14
N ASP A 39 -14.71 1.93 -11.25
CA ASP A 39 -15.28 2.35 -12.53
C ASP A 39 -14.27 3.19 -13.36
N THR A 40 -13.61 4.15 -12.70
CA THR A 40 -12.55 4.93 -13.34
C THR A 40 -11.43 4.04 -13.84
N ILE A 41 -10.93 3.08 -13.04
CA ILE A 41 -9.90 2.13 -13.45
C ILE A 41 -10.34 1.33 -14.68
N GLN A 42 -11.58 0.87 -14.69
CA GLN A 42 -12.13 0.05 -15.80
C GLN A 42 -12.18 0.82 -17.13
N HIS A 43 -12.40 2.13 -17.09
CA HIS A 43 -12.54 2.99 -18.28
C HIS A 43 -11.26 3.77 -18.62
N SER A 44 -10.20 3.65 -17.82
CA SER A 44 -8.91 4.30 -18.08
C SER A 44 -8.00 3.43 -18.94
N ASN A 45 -6.97 4.06 -19.50
CA ASN A 45 -5.92 3.39 -20.27
C ASN A 45 -4.94 2.68 -19.32
N THR A 46 -5.37 1.58 -18.71
CA THR A 46 -4.49 0.78 -17.88
C THR A 46 -3.57 -0.09 -18.73
N THR A 47 -2.29 -0.16 -18.34
CA THR A 47 -1.34 -1.09 -18.94
C THR A 47 -1.17 -2.30 -18.04
N THR A 48 -1.62 -3.48 -18.49
CA THR A 48 -1.34 -4.73 -17.78
C THR A 48 0.13 -5.09 -17.99
N THR A 49 0.80 -5.47 -16.92
CA THR A 49 2.21 -5.88 -16.95
C THR A 49 2.40 -7.16 -16.13
N GLU A 50 3.40 -7.93 -16.53
CA GLU A 50 3.81 -9.10 -15.75
C GLU A 50 4.60 -8.63 -14.50
N PRO A 51 4.43 -9.32 -13.35
CA PRO A 51 5.13 -8.96 -12.12
C PRO A 51 6.64 -8.85 -12.26
N GLU A 52 7.27 -9.64 -13.13
CA GLU A 52 8.70 -9.64 -13.40
C GLU A 52 9.20 -8.32 -13.96
N ASN A 53 8.40 -7.66 -14.76
CA ASN A 53 8.71 -6.34 -15.33
C ASN A 53 8.76 -5.24 -14.26
N LEU A 54 8.24 -5.54 -13.06
CA LEU A 54 8.27 -4.67 -11.88
C LEU A 54 9.29 -5.13 -10.84
N GLY A 55 10.22 -6.01 -11.21
CA GLY A 55 11.26 -6.52 -10.33
C GLY A 55 10.84 -7.69 -9.40
N ALA A 56 9.60 -8.17 -9.51
CA ALA A 56 9.16 -9.36 -8.80
C ALA A 56 9.46 -10.63 -9.60
N SER A 57 9.81 -11.73 -8.93
CA SER A 57 9.95 -13.02 -9.60
C SER A 57 8.60 -13.73 -9.71
N GLN A 58 8.41 -14.54 -10.77
CA GLN A 58 7.21 -15.37 -10.95
C GLN A 58 6.95 -16.32 -9.78
N SER A 59 8.01 -16.77 -9.13
CA SER A 59 7.90 -17.61 -7.95
C SER A 59 7.33 -16.89 -6.74
N ASN A 60 7.54 -15.57 -6.65
CA ASN A 60 7.22 -14.77 -5.47
C ASN A 60 5.86 -14.07 -5.57
N LYS A 61 5.45 -13.65 -6.76
CA LYS A 61 4.20 -12.89 -6.95
C LYS A 61 3.28 -13.59 -7.93
N LYS A 62 2.10 -13.95 -7.43
CA LYS A 62 1.01 -14.54 -8.21
C LYS A 62 -0.19 -13.61 -8.12
N SER A 63 -0.22 -12.58 -8.95
CA SER A 63 -1.33 -11.63 -9.03
C SER A 63 -1.34 -10.99 -10.40
N LYS A 64 -2.49 -10.52 -10.83
CA LYS A 64 -2.57 -9.62 -11.99
C LYS A 64 -2.16 -8.22 -11.55
N VAL A 65 -1.27 -7.58 -12.32
CA VAL A 65 -0.84 -6.20 -12.08
C VAL A 65 -1.20 -5.35 -13.28
N SER A 66 -1.82 -4.21 -13.03
CA SER A 66 -2.06 -3.18 -14.03
C SER A 66 -1.56 -1.84 -13.50
N LEU A 67 -1.13 -0.97 -14.40
CA LEU A 67 -0.63 0.35 -14.10
C LEU A 67 -1.63 1.40 -14.58
N ILE A 68 -1.87 2.42 -13.77
CA ILE A 68 -2.64 3.61 -14.13
C ILE A 68 -1.84 4.86 -13.78
N LEU A 69 -1.92 5.91 -14.59
CA LEU A 69 -1.29 7.19 -14.24
C LEU A 69 -2.06 7.88 -13.11
N TRP A 70 -1.32 8.53 -12.20
CA TRP A 70 -1.92 9.31 -11.12
C TRP A 70 -2.92 10.34 -11.65
N LEU A 71 -2.58 11.02 -12.73
CA LEU A 71 -3.44 12.00 -13.40
C LEU A 71 -4.85 11.48 -13.70
N GLU A 72 -4.98 10.21 -14.11
CA GLU A 72 -6.27 9.63 -14.52
C GLU A 72 -7.19 9.33 -13.33
N ILE A 73 -6.63 9.10 -12.14
CA ILE A 73 -7.38 8.64 -10.97
C ILE A 73 -7.36 9.63 -9.79
N LYS A 74 -6.45 10.62 -9.78
CA LYS A 74 -6.21 11.54 -8.64
C LYS A 74 -7.46 12.21 -8.08
N LYS A 75 -8.46 12.51 -8.92
CA LYS A 75 -9.72 13.13 -8.48
C LYS A 75 -10.45 12.31 -7.41
N HIS A 76 -10.22 10.98 -7.40
CA HIS A 76 -10.81 10.07 -6.43
C HIS A 76 -9.85 9.73 -5.28
N LEU A 77 -8.56 10.06 -5.39
CA LEU A 77 -7.53 9.65 -4.43
C LEU A 77 -7.09 10.73 -3.45
N LYS A 78 -7.82 11.87 -3.40
CA LYS A 78 -7.46 13.00 -2.53
C LYS A 78 -7.29 12.58 -1.06
N LYS A 79 -8.21 11.81 -0.51
CA LYS A 79 -8.12 11.31 0.87
C LYS A 79 -6.91 10.40 1.09
N PHE A 80 -6.55 9.59 0.10
CA PHE A 80 -5.38 8.72 0.15
C PHE A 80 -4.07 9.51 0.07
N GLU A 81 -4.04 10.54 -0.77
CA GLU A 81 -2.91 11.46 -0.88
C GLU A 81 -2.69 12.24 0.43
N GLU A 82 -3.76 12.84 0.99
CA GLU A 82 -3.72 13.50 2.28
C GLU A 82 -3.22 12.55 3.39
N PHE A 83 -3.75 11.33 3.43
CA PHE A 83 -3.30 10.31 4.39
C PHE A 83 -1.81 9.98 4.27
N ILE A 84 -1.25 9.95 3.06
CA ILE A 84 0.19 9.71 2.84
C ILE A 84 1.01 10.86 3.43
N TYR A 85 0.67 12.11 3.12
CA TYR A 85 1.42 13.26 3.59
C TYR A 85 1.30 13.45 5.10
N ASP A 86 0.08 13.35 5.65
CA ASP A 86 -0.17 13.50 7.08
C ASP A 86 0.59 12.44 7.89
N ALA A 87 0.56 11.17 7.44
CA ALA A 87 1.29 10.10 8.08
C ALA A 87 2.82 10.31 7.99
N ASN A 88 3.32 10.84 6.87
CA ASN A 88 4.74 11.17 6.77
C ASN A 88 5.12 12.31 7.71
N ASP A 89 4.33 13.37 7.76
CA ASP A 89 4.61 14.55 8.59
C ASP A 89 4.54 14.22 10.07
N GLU A 90 3.63 13.35 10.49
CA GLU A 90 3.45 13.01 11.90
C GLU A 90 4.37 11.90 12.41
N PHE A 91 4.75 10.94 11.53
CA PHE A 91 5.39 9.70 12.00
C PHE A 91 6.71 9.37 11.34
N PHE A 92 6.78 9.44 10.01
CA PHE A 92 7.97 8.96 9.29
C PHE A 92 9.03 10.04 9.14
N HIS A 93 8.62 11.28 8.95
CA HIS A 93 9.49 12.47 8.78
C HIS A 93 10.55 12.28 7.68
N TYR A 94 10.19 11.54 6.62
CA TYR A 94 11.08 11.34 5.50
C TYR A 94 11.07 12.56 4.57
N ASP A 95 12.23 12.88 4.02
CA ASP A 95 12.33 13.77 2.87
C ASP A 95 11.75 13.03 1.66
N ILE A 96 10.61 13.48 1.16
CA ILE A 96 9.85 12.86 0.07
C ILE A 96 9.57 13.84 -1.04
N PHE A 97 9.46 13.33 -2.26
CA PHE A 97 9.03 14.11 -3.40
C PHE A 97 7.51 14.18 -3.46
N GLU A 98 7.00 15.29 -4.03
CA GLU A 98 5.58 15.41 -4.33
C GLU A 98 5.11 14.33 -5.33
N ILE A 99 3.86 13.90 -5.17
CA ILE A 99 3.22 12.96 -6.09
C ILE A 99 2.96 13.68 -7.41
N SER A 100 3.60 13.20 -8.47
CA SER A 100 3.45 13.77 -9.82
C SER A 100 2.30 13.11 -10.58
N ASP A 101 1.63 13.89 -11.42
CA ASP A 101 0.61 13.42 -12.36
C ASP A 101 1.11 12.28 -13.27
N PHE A 102 2.42 12.22 -13.52
CA PHE A 102 3.05 11.20 -14.35
C PHE A 102 3.53 9.97 -13.57
N ASN A 103 3.31 9.93 -12.26
CA ASN A 103 3.59 8.72 -11.50
C ASN A 103 2.57 7.63 -11.81
N TYR A 104 3.05 6.39 -11.86
CA TYR A 104 2.18 5.22 -11.96
C TYR A 104 1.78 4.74 -10.57
N ILE A 105 0.54 4.31 -10.47
CA ILE A 105 0.02 3.57 -9.33
C ILE A 105 -0.31 2.15 -9.80
N ASN A 106 0.07 1.16 -9.01
CA ASN A 106 -0.18 -0.23 -9.33
C ASN A 106 -1.56 -0.66 -8.81
N ILE A 107 -2.29 -1.33 -9.67
CA ILE A 107 -3.52 -2.04 -9.34
C ILE A 107 -3.15 -3.51 -9.23
N ASN A 108 -3.27 -4.08 -8.04
CA ASN A 108 -2.98 -5.50 -7.80
C ASN A 108 -4.30 -6.23 -7.57
N GLU A 109 -4.54 -7.26 -8.37
CA GLU A 109 -5.70 -8.12 -8.25
C GLU A 109 -5.26 -9.54 -7.88
N TYR A 110 -5.83 -10.05 -6.78
CA TYR A 110 -5.61 -11.40 -6.27
C TYR A 110 -6.95 -12.12 -6.24
N ASP A 111 -7.03 -13.29 -6.84
CA ASP A 111 -8.22 -14.13 -6.87
C ASP A 111 -8.05 -15.42 -6.06
N GLU A 112 -9.15 -16.20 -5.94
CA GLU A 112 -9.21 -17.46 -5.19
C GLU A 112 -8.37 -18.61 -5.77
N LYS A 113 -7.57 -18.38 -6.81
CA LYS A 113 -6.62 -19.34 -7.33
C LYS A 113 -5.32 -19.41 -6.51
N ASN A 114 -5.40 -19.08 -5.23
CA ASN A 114 -4.27 -18.96 -4.30
C ASN A 114 -3.25 -17.90 -4.72
N ASN A 115 -3.71 -16.82 -5.34
CA ASN A 115 -2.88 -15.70 -5.67
C ASN A 115 -2.33 -15.06 -4.40
N SER A 116 -1.02 -14.86 -4.37
CA SER A 116 -0.25 -14.41 -3.21
C SER A 116 0.98 -13.62 -3.63
N TYR A 117 1.65 -13.01 -2.67
CA TYR A 117 2.98 -12.45 -2.86
C TYR A 117 3.85 -12.82 -1.66
N ASP A 118 4.90 -13.60 -1.91
CA ASP A 118 5.78 -14.08 -0.85
C ASP A 118 6.66 -12.96 -0.27
N TRP A 119 7.42 -13.27 0.77
CA TRP A 119 8.29 -12.33 1.48
C TRP A 119 9.22 -11.56 0.53
N HIS A 120 9.12 -10.24 0.57
CA HIS A 120 9.93 -9.33 -0.26
C HIS A 120 10.07 -7.96 0.43
N VAL A 121 10.94 -7.14 -0.11
CA VAL A 121 11.07 -5.71 0.15
C VAL A 121 10.84 -4.96 -1.15
N ASP A 122 10.28 -3.77 -1.06
CA ASP A 122 10.04 -2.94 -2.25
C ASP A 122 11.25 -2.06 -2.60
N CYS A 123 12.12 -1.82 -1.62
CA CYS A 123 13.27 -0.94 -1.77
C CYS A 123 14.40 -1.62 -2.57
N ASN A 124 14.86 -0.97 -3.63
CA ASN A 124 16.08 -1.33 -4.37
C ASN A 124 17.17 -0.29 -4.09
N VAL A 125 18.11 -0.61 -3.22
CA VAL A 125 19.14 0.31 -2.69
C VAL A 125 20.41 0.35 -3.56
N TYR A 126 20.37 0.18 -4.87
CA TYR A 126 21.59 0.16 -5.67
C TYR A 126 21.69 1.34 -6.63
N GLY A 127 22.49 2.35 -6.20
CA GLY A 127 23.08 3.35 -7.12
C GLY A 127 22.12 4.38 -7.73
N SER A 128 20.91 4.46 -7.24
CA SER A 128 19.92 5.46 -7.64
C SER A 128 20.15 6.79 -6.90
N LYS A 129 19.75 7.91 -7.53
CA LYS A 129 19.69 9.22 -6.86
C LYS A 129 18.45 9.37 -5.99
N GLU A 130 17.54 8.41 -6.08
CA GLU A 130 16.24 8.35 -5.41
C GLU A 130 16.04 6.97 -4.80
N ASP A 131 15.38 6.93 -3.65
CA ASP A 131 14.96 5.70 -3.01
C ASP A 131 13.44 5.70 -2.78
N LEU A 132 12.86 4.51 -2.74
CA LEU A 132 11.50 4.31 -2.25
C LEU A 132 11.52 4.46 -0.72
N LYS A 133 10.76 5.41 -0.21
CA LYS A 133 10.67 5.73 1.22
C LYS A 133 9.52 4.98 1.89
N LEU A 134 8.34 5.10 1.32
CA LEU A 134 7.11 4.52 1.86
C LEU A 134 6.41 3.68 0.80
N THR A 135 5.94 2.51 1.21
CA THR A 135 4.96 1.71 0.50
C THR A 135 3.59 2.05 1.03
N CYS A 136 2.73 2.52 0.14
CA CYS A 136 1.39 2.99 0.46
C CYS A 136 0.37 2.08 -0.23
N LEU A 137 -0.50 1.47 0.56
CA LEU A 137 -1.52 0.54 0.10
C LEU A 137 -2.91 1.09 0.41
N LEU A 138 -3.83 0.96 -0.54
CA LEU A 138 -5.26 1.23 -0.34
C LEU A 138 -6.05 -0.01 -0.77
N ASN A 139 -6.89 -0.55 0.11
CA ASN A 139 -7.78 -1.65 -0.23
C ASN A 139 -9.01 -1.12 -0.98
N ILE A 140 -9.08 -1.40 -2.28
CA ILE A 140 -10.16 -0.98 -3.16
C ILE A 140 -11.10 -2.13 -3.56
N SER A 141 -11.08 -3.24 -2.80
CA SER A 141 -12.04 -4.33 -3.00
C SER A 141 -13.47 -3.81 -2.81
N THR A 142 -14.40 -4.26 -3.62
CA THR A 142 -15.81 -3.86 -3.53
C THR A 142 -16.70 -4.94 -2.94
N GLU A 143 -16.19 -6.17 -2.88
CA GLU A 143 -16.88 -7.33 -2.34
C GLU A 143 -15.99 -8.01 -1.27
N PRO A 144 -16.60 -8.73 -0.32
CA PRO A 144 -15.87 -9.50 0.68
C PRO A 144 -14.96 -10.56 0.06
N TYR A 145 -13.84 -10.82 0.71
CA TYR A 145 -12.91 -11.89 0.34
C TYR A 145 -12.30 -12.50 1.60
N ASP A 146 -11.76 -13.72 1.47
CA ASP A 146 -11.08 -14.44 2.53
C ASP A 146 -9.59 -14.65 2.19
N GLY A 147 -8.73 -14.70 3.21
CA GLY A 147 -7.28 -14.76 3.02
C GLY A 147 -6.72 -13.40 2.61
N GLY A 148 -5.62 -13.41 1.85
CA GLY A 148 -5.01 -12.20 1.30
C GLY A 148 -4.51 -11.21 2.35
N ARG A 149 -4.28 -11.64 3.60
CA ARG A 149 -3.81 -10.75 4.67
C ARG A 149 -2.39 -10.30 4.41
N LEU A 150 -2.13 -9.03 4.73
CA LEU A 150 -0.78 -8.48 4.68
C LEU A 150 -0.06 -8.78 5.99
N HIS A 151 1.19 -9.19 5.86
CA HIS A 151 2.10 -9.42 6.97
C HIS A 151 3.33 -8.53 6.83
N LEU A 152 3.78 -7.95 7.94
CA LEU A 152 5.10 -7.34 8.06
C LEU A 152 5.98 -8.18 8.98
N SER A 153 7.24 -8.37 8.60
CA SER A 153 8.23 -9.05 9.47
C SER A 153 8.54 -8.20 10.71
N GLY A 154 8.90 -8.83 11.82
CA GLY A 154 9.52 -8.15 12.97
C GLY A 154 10.88 -7.53 12.58
N LEU A 155 11.32 -6.50 13.33
CA LEU A 155 12.63 -5.87 13.11
C LEU A 155 13.78 -6.65 13.76
N VAL A 156 13.48 -7.40 14.79
CA VAL A 156 14.41 -8.24 15.52
C VAL A 156 13.86 -9.65 15.65
N GLU A 157 14.74 -10.66 15.79
CA GLU A 157 14.36 -12.08 15.82
C GLU A 157 13.27 -12.45 16.85
N LYS A 158 13.06 -11.61 17.88
CA LYS A 158 12.06 -11.82 18.92
C LYS A 158 10.74 -11.09 18.66
N GLU A 159 10.66 -10.22 17.68
CA GLU A 159 9.41 -9.56 17.31
C GLU A 159 8.56 -10.49 16.46
N GLN A 160 7.32 -10.65 16.89
CA GLN A 160 6.35 -11.43 16.13
C GLN A 160 5.99 -10.72 14.82
N GLU A 161 5.79 -11.52 13.78
CA GLU A 161 5.19 -11.09 12.54
C GLU A 161 3.84 -10.41 12.82
N ARG A 162 3.63 -9.20 12.26
CA ARG A 162 2.37 -8.49 12.40
C ARG A 162 1.45 -8.79 11.23
N ILE A 163 0.20 -9.14 11.55
CA ILE A 163 -0.86 -9.43 10.59
C ILE A 163 -1.90 -8.31 10.66
N PHE A 164 -2.17 -7.67 9.53
CA PHE A 164 -3.13 -6.57 9.44
C PHE A 164 -4.52 -7.07 9.04
N LYS A 165 -5.33 -7.41 10.03
CA LYS A 165 -6.71 -7.85 9.81
C LYS A 165 -7.61 -6.70 9.32
N ASP A 166 -7.42 -5.51 9.88
CA ASP A 166 -8.24 -4.35 9.56
C ASP A 166 -8.02 -3.88 8.12
N PHE A 167 -6.81 -4.06 7.59
CA PHE A 167 -6.53 -3.75 6.19
C PHE A 167 -7.30 -4.63 5.20
N ASN A 168 -7.85 -5.77 5.63
CA ASN A 168 -8.75 -6.58 4.80
C ASN A 168 -10.15 -5.97 4.64
N ILE A 169 -10.49 -4.98 5.46
CA ILE A 169 -11.73 -4.22 5.31
C ILE A 169 -11.55 -3.22 4.15
N PRO A 170 -12.42 -3.23 3.13
CA PRO A 170 -12.33 -2.28 2.02
C PRO A 170 -12.32 -0.82 2.49
N GLY A 171 -11.58 0.01 1.80
CA GLY A 171 -11.44 1.44 2.11
C GLY A 171 -10.32 1.79 3.07
N HIS A 172 -9.75 0.82 3.80
CA HIS A 172 -8.59 1.08 4.65
C HIS A 172 -7.32 1.32 3.83
N ALA A 173 -6.48 2.22 4.34
CA ALA A 173 -5.14 2.48 3.84
C ALA A 173 -4.08 2.05 4.86
N LEU A 174 -2.93 1.62 4.36
CA LEU A 174 -1.77 1.22 5.16
C LEU A 174 -0.50 1.76 4.53
N LEU A 175 0.36 2.38 5.35
CA LEU A 175 1.69 2.83 4.99
C LEU A 175 2.73 2.12 5.83
N PHE A 176 3.86 1.81 5.21
CA PHE A 176 5.05 1.30 5.90
C PHE A 176 6.32 1.65 5.13
N THR A 177 7.45 1.55 5.79
CA THR A 177 8.74 1.83 5.16
C THR A 177 9.04 0.80 4.07
N SER A 178 9.44 1.26 2.87
CA SER A 178 9.61 0.38 1.70
C SER A 178 10.70 -0.69 1.86
N TYR A 179 11.62 -0.52 2.81
CA TYR A 179 12.63 -1.53 3.15
C TYR A 179 12.12 -2.61 4.12
N ARG A 180 10.85 -2.52 4.56
CA ARG A 180 10.26 -3.51 5.44
C ARG A 180 9.91 -4.76 4.66
N GLN A 181 10.37 -5.91 5.14
CA GLN A 181 10.00 -7.19 4.56
C GLN A 181 8.52 -7.50 4.84
N HIS A 182 7.79 -7.85 3.80
CA HIS A 182 6.35 -8.10 3.87
C HIS A 182 5.91 -9.16 2.87
N LYS A 183 4.72 -9.71 3.10
CA LYS A 183 4.07 -10.69 2.20
C LYS A 183 2.56 -10.50 2.17
N VAL A 184 1.91 -11.05 1.15
CA VAL A 184 0.46 -11.19 1.04
C VAL A 184 0.11 -12.67 1.02
N GLU A 185 -0.70 -13.13 1.98
CA GLU A 185 -1.20 -14.50 2.01
C GLU A 185 -2.02 -14.86 0.77
N PRO A 186 -2.18 -16.16 0.48
CA PRO A 186 -3.11 -16.59 -0.56
C PRO A 186 -4.54 -16.10 -0.29
N VAL A 187 -5.19 -15.61 -1.35
CA VAL A 187 -6.64 -15.37 -1.34
C VAL A 187 -7.32 -16.73 -1.51
N THR A 188 -8.20 -17.08 -0.58
CA THR A 188 -8.86 -18.39 -0.53
C THR A 188 -10.31 -18.36 -1.03
N ASN A 189 -10.92 -17.17 -1.05
CA ASN A 189 -12.26 -16.95 -1.58
C ASN A 189 -12.41 -15.50 -2.05
N GLY A 190 -13.15 -15.27 -3.11
CA GLY A 190 -13.42 -13.94 -3.66
C GLY A 190 -12.22 -13.29 -4.33
N LYS A 191 -12.21 -11.95 -4.36
CA LYS A 191 -11.16 -11.14 -5.01
C LYS A 191 -10.70 -10.00 -4.12
N ARG A 192 -9.39 -9.96 -3.88
CA ARG A 192 -8.74 -8.83 -3.23
C ARG A 192 -8.17 -7.90 -4.29
N LYS A 193 -8.49 -6.60 -4.19
CA LYS A 193 -7.97 -5.58 -5.09
C LYS A 193 -7.38 -4.43 -4.29
N THR A 194 -6.15 -4.04 -4.62
CA THR A 194 -5.47 -2.93 -3.93
C THR A 194 -4.79 -2.00 -4.93
N LEU A 195 -4.74 -0.72 -4.55
CA LEU A 195 -3.77 0.21 -5.12
C LEU A 195 -2.48 0.13 -4.30
N SER A 196 -1.34 0.15 -4.99
CA SER A 196 -0.02 0.29 -4.37
C SER A 196 0.71 1.46 -5.01
N TYR A 197 1.15 2.39 -4.16
CA TYR A 197 1.95 3.53 -4.55
C TYR A 197 3.23 3.58 -3.72
N TRP A 198 4.34 3.90 -4.35
CA TRP A 198 5.63 4.03 -3.67
C TRP A 198 6.06 5.49 -3.67
N VAL A 199 6.08 6.08 -2.49
CA VAL A 199 6.58 7.44 -2.28
C VAL A 199 8.10 7.42 -2.40
N ARG A 200 8.62 8.30 -3.24
CA ARG A 200 10.05 8.47 -3.47
C ARG A 200 10.59 9.67 -2.72
N GLY A 201 11.88 9.66 -2.48
CA GLY A 201 12.62 10.79 -1.95
C GLY A 201 14.08 10.67 -2.33
N PRO A 202 14.93 11.63 -1.89
CA PRO A 202 16.37 11.56 -2.12
C PRO A 202 16.97 10.24 -1.60
N ALA A 203 18.03 9.75 -2.24
CA ALA A 203 18.71 8.54 -1.78
C ALA A 203 19.11 8.63 -0.30
N TRP A 204 19.06 7.50 0.40
CA TRP A 204 19.56 7.41 1.77
C TRP A 204 21.07 7.72 1.79
N LYS A 205 21.48 8.52 2.78
CA LYS A 205 22.89 8.90 2.99
C LYS A 205 23.52 8.04 4.06
#